data_46e68a068f4ad407c303e8b9ba28d6a3
#
_entry.id   46e68a068f4ad407c303e8b9ba28d6a3
#
_cell.length_a   1.000
_cell.length_b   1.000
_cell.length_c   1.000
_cell.angle_alpha   90.00
_cell.angle_beta   90.00
_cell.angle_gamma   90.00
#
_symmetry.space_group_name_H-M   'P 1'
#
loop_
_entity.id
_entity.type
_entity.pdbx_description
1 polymer ?
#
loop_
_entity_poly.entity_id
_entity_poly.type
_entity_poly.pdbx_seq_one_letter_code
_entity_poly.pdbx_strand_id
1 'polypeptide(L)'
;MKRRAKELGADLVGIASAETLNAFPPDPRWPQTPERISPYCKSVIVIAQRIPAGAFRCKSNTPVQYIDMLVLRKMDKVAYRLAEELEAAGHASLITASQETEWALKRASYGRLSTRHLGVEAGLGTLGLEVNILTPEFGPRVYLTGLVTELELEPDARITEQVCIGESCSRCLHSCPADAVLHFGIDKRACATEAQEFGFGSMLGMFDGLIDGKTDAATLFRSRDFFGFWQGLLRVVGSFGDCPRCLAVCPVGNDYHAHLAEVQKVIPEKTPEHVALGKQYKADRATHDAGEGPEIAGLNDWNRRWVGVEGYQGIVARQLQEFKRQQKERAEAEPE
;
A
#
# COMPACT_ATOMS: atom_id res chain seq x y z
N MET A 1 -4.78 24.48 -9.18
CA MET A 1 -5.11 23.05 -9.11
C MET A 1 -5.53 22.61 -7.71
N LYS A 2 -4.71 22.71 -6.67
CA LYS A 2 -5.03 22.19 -5.32
C LYS A 2 -6.33 22.72 -4.73
N ARG A 3 -6.57 24.02 -4.82
CA ARG A 3 -7.85 24.61 -4.37
C ARG A 3 -9.03 23.96 -5.08
N ARG A 4 -8.95 23.82 -6.42
CA ARG A 4 -10.03 23.24 -7.21
C ARG A 4 -10.30 21.77 -6.85
N ALA A 5 -9.25 20.95 -6.66
CA ALA A 5 -9.41 19.58 -6.21
C ALA A 5 -10.09 19.49 -4.82
N LYS A 6 -9.76 20.40 -3.90
CA LYS A 6 -10.43 20.50 -2.59
C LYS A 6 -11.90 20.91 -2.72
N GLU A 7 -12.22 21.86 -3.60
CA GLU A 7 -13.61 22.28 -3.89
C GLU A 7 -14.42 21.10 -4.47
N LEU A 8 -13.78 20.22 -5.26
CA LEU A 8 -14.40 19.00 -5.78
C LEU A 8 -14.55 17.89 -4.73
N GLY A 9 -13.92 18.05 -3.54
CA GLY A 9 -14.10 17.17 -2.40
C GLY A 9 -12.90 16.33 -2.00
N ALA A 10 -11.69 16.63 -2.49
CA ALA A 10 -10.45 16.04 -1.99
C ALA A 10 -10.14 16.52 -0.57
N ASP A 11 -9.67 15.62 0.30
CA ASP A 11 -9.25 16.03 1.65
C ASP A 11 -7.82 16.57 1.63
N LEU A 12 -6.88 15.91 0.93
CA LEU A 12 -5.52 16.39 0.71
C LEU A 12 -5.16 16.34 -0.77
N VAL A 13 -4.29 17.24 -1.19
CA VAL A 13 -3.81 17.32 -2.57
C VAL A 13 -2.34 17.72 -2.58
N GLY A 14 -1.52 16.98 -3.33
CA GLY A 14 -0.13 17.30 -3.57
C GLY A 14 0.23 17.16 -5.05
N ILE A 15 1.36 17.68 -5.44
CA ILE A 15 1.88 17.64 -6.81
C ILE A 15 3.25 16.99 -6.78
N ALA A 16 3.44 15.95 -7.60
CA ALA A 16 4.73 15.30 -7.80
C ALA A 16 5.24 15.56 -9.23
N SER A 17 6.56 15.69 -9.38
CA SER A 17 7.21 15.78 -10.69
C SER A 17 7.21 14.42 -11.38
N ALA A 18 6.79 14.37 -12.65
CA ALA A 18 6.89 13.16 -13.45
C ALA A 18 8.35 12.76 -13.67
N GLU A 19 9.25 13.71 -13.86
CA GLU A 19 10.68 13.47 -13.99
C GLU A 19 11.25 12.73 -12.77
N THR A 20 10.95 13.22 -11.56
CA THR A 20 11.39 12.56 -10.33
C THR A 20 10.81 11.15 -10.20
N LEU A 21 9.53 10.96 -10.50
CA LEU A 21 8.88 9.65 -10.43
C LEU A 21 9.43 8.66 -11.45
N ASN A 22 9.83 9.13 -12.64
CA ASN A 22 10.48 8.31 -13.66
C ASN A 22 11.90 7.91 -13.24
N ALA A 23 12.66 8.84 -12.64
CA ALA A 23 14.03 8.60 -12.20
C ALA A 23 14.13 7.63 -11.02
N PHE A 24 13.11 7.57 -10.15
CA PHE A 24 13.10 6.78 -8.92
C PHE A 24 11.89 5.86 -8.81
N PRO A 25 11.73 4.84 -9.70
CA PRO A 25 10.61 3.91 -9.62
C PRO A 25 10.65 3.10 -8.32
N PRO A 26 9.49 2.70 -7.79
CA PRO A 26 9.42 1.88 -6.56
C PRO A 26 10.18 0.55 -6.68
N ASP A 27 10.08 -0.08 -7.84
CA ASP A 27 10.79 -1.32 -8.18
C ASP A 27 11.20 -1.29 -9.65
N PRO A 28 12.52 -1.18 -9.96
CA PRO A 28 13.02 -1.14 -11.34
C PRO A 28 12.67 -2.36 -12.19
N ARG A 29 12.38 -3.50 -11.57
CA ARG A 29 11.97 -4.72 -12.30
C ARG A 29 10.56 -4.60 -12.85
N TRP A 30 9.72 -3.84 -12.18
CA TRP A 30 8.33 -3.54 -12.56
C TRP A 30 8.09 -2.04 -12.41
N PRO A 31 8.61 -1.24 -13.32
CA PRO A 31 8.62 0.20 -13.18
C PRO A 31 7.22 0.79 -13.26
N GLN A 32 6.76 1.32 -12.15
CA GLN A 32 5.49 2.05 -12.01
C GLN A 32 5.79 3.55 -12.21
N THR A 33 5.96 3.96 -13.47
CA THR A 33 6.38 5.32 -13.82
C THR A 33 5.34 6.05 -14.66
N PRO A 34 5.22 7.39 -14.52
CA PRO A 34 4.31 8.20 -15.32
C PRO A 34 4.53 8.08 -16.83
N GLU A 35 5.77 7.98 -17.30
CA GLU A 35 6.11 7.85 -18.74
C GLU A 35 5.52 6.62 -19.40
N ARG A 36 5.30 5.53 -18.65
CA ARG A 36 4.63 4.34 -19.16
C ARG A 36 3.13 4.55 -19.40
N ILE A 37 2.55 5.56 -18.77
CA ILE A 37 1.14 5.92 -18.94
C ILE A 37 1.01 6.94 -20.07
N SER A 38 1.78 8.02 -19.98
CA SER A 38 1.87 9.05 -21.02
C SER A 38 3.31 9.56 -21.11
N PRO A 39 3.97 9.45 -22.29
CA PRO A 39 5.32 9.99 -22.47
C PRO A 39 5.37 11.53 -22.40
N TYR A 40 4.23 12.19 -22.43
CA TYR A 40 4.10 13.65 -22.33
C TYR A 40 3.77 14.13 -20.93
N CYS A 41 3.62 13.23 -19.98
CA CYS A 41 3.31 13.57 -18.58
C CYS A 41 4.44 14.42 -17.98
N LYS A 42 4.08 15.57 -17.42
CA LYS A 42 4.98 16.49 -16.71
C LYS A 42 4.75 16.49 -15.21
N SER A 43 3.50 16.32 -14.79
CA SER A 43 3.14 16.35 -13.38
C SER A 43 2.13 15.26 -13.04
N VAL A 44 2.15 14.83 -11.78
CA VAL A 44 1.13 13.96 -11.21
C VAL A 44 0.46 14.69 -10.05
N ILE A 45 -0.84 14.96 -10.18
CA ILE A 45 -1.65 15.52 -9.11
C ILE A 45 -2.09 14.34 -8.24
N VAL A 46 -1.66 14.33 -6.99
CA VAL A 46 -1.97 13.27 -6.03
C VAL A 46 -3.11 13.72 -5.13
N ILE A 47 -4.19 12.96 -5.16
CA ILE A 47 -5.39 13.23 -4.38
C ILE A 47 -5.46 12.19 -3.27
N ALA A 48 -5.66 12.65 -2.02
CA ALA A 48 -5.92 11.80 -0.90
C ALA A 48 -7.32 12.04 -0.32
N GLN A 49 -7.98 10.94 0.06
CA GLN A 49 -9.29 10.95 0.66
C GLN A 49 -9.26 10.23 2.00
N ARG A 50 -9.73 10.90 3.05
CA ARG A 50 -9.80 10.35 4.39
C ARG A 50 -10.80 9.20 4.48
N ILE A 51 -10.41 8.15 5.18
CA ILE A 51 -11.32 7.09 5.63
C ILE A 51 -12.00 7.58 6.91
N PRO A 52 -13.34 7.61 6.98
CA PRO A 52 -14.05 8.04 8.18
C PRO A 52 -13.65 7.23 9.42
N ALA A 53 -13.27 7.92 10.48
CA ALA A 53 -12.76 7.28 11.71
C ALA A 53 -13.74 6.29 12.36
N GLY A 54 -15.05 6.49 12.19
CA GLY A 54 -16.07 5.56 12.64
C GLY A 54 -15.95 4.15 12.06
N ALA A 55 -15.34 4.01 10.87
CA ALA A 55 -15.09 2.70 10.25
C ALA A 55 -14.19 1.82 11.12
N PHE A 56 -13.23 2.40 11.81
CA PHE A 56 -12.26 1.68 12.64
C PHE A 56 -12.79 1.29 14.03
N ARG A 57 -14.01 1.71 14.38
CA ARG A 57 -14.67 1.38 15.67
C ARG A 57 -15.47 0.07 15.63
N CYS A 58 -15.48 -0.60 14.51
CA CYS A 58 -16.24 -1.83 14.34
C CYS A 58 -15.46 -3.04 14.84
N LYS A 59 -16.18 -4.00 15.45
CA LYS A 59 -15.59 -5.28 15.87
C LYS A 59 -15.24 -6.22 14.71
N SER A 60 -15.82 -5.99 13.55
CA SER A 60 -15.56 -6.76 12.33
C SER A 60 -15.01 -5.85 11.21
N ASN A 61 -14.32 -6.44 10.25
CA ASN A 61 -13.75 -5.70 9.11
C ASN A 61 -14.81 -5.32 8.06
N THR A 62 -15.96 -6.01 8.02
CA THR A 62 -16.97 -5.81 6.97
C THR A 62 -17.45 -4.37 6.80
N PRO A 63 -17.75 -3.59 7.85
CA PRO A 63 -18.11 -2.18 7.68
C PRO A 63 -16.96 -1.33 7.13
N VAL A 64 -15.72 -1.62 7.50
CA VAL A 64 -14.54 -0.93 6.97
C VAL A 64 -14.44 -1.15 5.48
N GLN A 65 -14.52 -2.39 5.02
CA GLN A 65 -14.46 -2.79 3.61
C GLN A 65 -15.51 -2.06 2.76
N TYR A 66 -16.72 -1.95 3.30
CA TYR A 66 -17.79 -1.24 2.61
C TYR A 66 -17.53 0.27 2.51
N ILE A 67 -17.03 0.88 3.58
CA ILE A 67 -16.66 2.30 3.60
C ILE A 67 -15.49 2.56 2.65
N ASP A 68 -14.49 1.68 2.62
CA ASP A 68 -13.35 1.77 1.73
C ASP A 68 -13.78 1.91 0.27
N MET A 69 -14.71 1.08 -0.19
CA MET A 69 -15.24 1.16 -1.54
C MET A 69 -15.90 2.51 -1.84
N LEU A 70 -16.64 3.07 -0.89
CA LEU A 70 -17.27 4.37 -1.05
C LEU A 70 -16.24 5.49 -1.11
N VAL A 71 -15.21 5.43 -0.28
CA VAL A 71 -14.09 6.40 -0.26
C VAL A 71 -13.33 6.37 -1.59
N LEU A 72 -12.99 5.17 -2.08
CA LEU A 72 -12.29 4.98 -3.34
C LEU A 72 -13.09 5.54 -4.52
N ARG A 73 -14.38 5.23 -4.60
CA ARG A 73 -15.27 5.76 -5.65
C ARG A 73 -15.42 7.28 -5.58
N LYS A 74 -15.51 7.84 -4.37
CA LYS A 74 -15.55 9.29 -4.19
C LYS A 74 -14.27 9.93 -4.72
N MET A 75 -13.13 9.35 -4.39
CA MET A 75 -11.82 9.82 -4.80
C MET A 75 -11.64 9.77 -6.32
N ASP A 76 -11.98 8.65 -6.95
CA ASP A 76 -11.93 8.49 -8.41
C ASP A 76 -12.85 9.50 -9.12
N LYS A 77 -14.02 9.79 -8.56
CA LYS A 77 -14.92 10.82 -9.09
C LYS A 77 -14.34 12.23 -9.02
N VAL A 78 -13.64 12.55 -7.93
CA VAL A 78 -12.94 13.85 -7.80
C VAL A 78 -11.83 13.96 -8.85
N ALA A 79 -11.01 12.91 -8.97
CA ALA A 79 -9.93 12.85 -9.95
C ALA A 79 -10.45 12.96 -11.39
N TYR A 80 -11.52 12.24 -11.71
CA TYR A 80 -12.15 12.26 -13.03
C TYR A 80 -12.64 13.67 -13.40
N ARG A 81 -13.37 14.34 -12.50
CA ARG A 81 -13.83 15.71 -12.76
C ARG A 81 -12.70 16.70 -12.95
N LEU A 82 -11.63 16.54 -12.19
CA LEU A 82 -10.45 17.39 -12.35
C LEU A 82 -9.77 17.14 -13.71
N ALA A 83 -9.75 15.88 -14.17
CA ALA A 83 -9.24 15.52 -15.50
C ALA A 83 -10.07 16.19 -16.61
N GLU A 84 -11.41 16.14 -16.54
CA GLU A 84 -12.30 16.80 -17.50
C GLU A 84 -12.03 18.30 -17.59
N GLU A 85 -11.82 18.98 -16.45
CA GLU A 85 -11.51 20.42 -16.42
C GLU A 85 -10.14 20.73 -17.03
N LEU A 86 -9.13 19.87 -16.81
CA LEU A 86 -7.81 20.01 -17.40
C LEU A 86 -7.84 19.79 -18.92
N GLU A 87 -8.56 18.79 -19.38
CA GLU A 87 -8.74 18.54 -20.81
C GLU A 87 -9.48 19.69 -21.49
N ALA A 88 -10.53 20.23 -20.86
CA ALA A 88 -11.23 21.41 -21.36
C ALA A 88 -10.32 22.66 -21.45
N ALA A 89 -9.27 22.71 -20.62
CA ALA A 89 -8.24 23.75 -20.67
C ALA A 89 -7.09 23.44 -21.64
N GLY A 90 -7.15 22.34 -22.38
CA GLY A 90 -6.15 21.95 -23.38
C GLY A 90 -5.00 21.10 -22.86
N HIS A 91 -5.11 20.52 -21.66
CA HIS A 91 -4.09 19.66 -21.06
C HIS A 91 -4.59 18.24 -20.94
N ALA A 92 -4.06 17.34 -21.78
CA ALA A 92 -4.41 15.95 -21.69
C ALA A 92 -4.08 15.38 -20.30
N SER A 93 -5.06 14.68 -19.72
CA SER A 93 -4.98 14.23 -18.34
C SER A 93 -5.68 12.89 -18.17
N LEU A 94 -5.05 11.97 -17.43
CA LEU A 94 -5.56 10.62 -17.22
C LEU A 94 -5.51 10.26 -15.73
N ILE A 95 -6.62 9.78 -15.20
CA ILE A 95 -6.66 9.22 -13.85
C ILE A 95 -5.97 7.84 -13.83
N THR A 96 -5.26 7.56 -12.75
CA THR A 96 -4.90 6.19 -12.38
C THR A 96 -5.93 5.74 -11.35
N ALA A 97 -6.71 4.72 -11.69
CA ALA A 97 -7.77 4.27 -10.80
C ALA A 97 -7.24 3.86 -9.44
N SER A 98 -8.00 4.11 -8.39
CA SER A 98 -7.63 3.80 -7.00
C SER A 98 -7.42 2.31 -6.75
N GLN A 99 -8.08 1.47 -7.54
CA GLN A 99 -7.93 0.01 -7.55
C GLN A 99 -7.79 -0.48 -8.97
N GLU A 100 -6.58 -0.75 -9.39
CA GLU A 100 -6.29 -1.32 -10.71
C GLU A 100 -5.10 -2.27 -10.65
N THR A 101 -5.03 -3.16 -11.65
CA THR A 101 -3.87 -4.00 -11.91
C THR A 101 -3.28 -3.63 -13.26
N GLU A 102 -1.99 -3.35 -13.30
CA GLU A 102 -1.27 -3.10 -14.55
C GLU A 102 -0.76 -4.42 -15.15
N TRP A 103 -1.52 -4.96 -16.09
CA TRP A 103 -1.24 -6.27 -16.69
C TRP A 103 0.11 -6.35 -17.42
N ALA A 104 0.56 -5.23 -17.99
CA ALA A 104 1.83 -5.17 -18.70
C ALA A 104 3.04 -5.38 -17.77
N LEU A 105 2.89 -5.10 -16.47
CA LEU A 105 3.94 -5.37 -15.49
C LEU A 105 4.05 -6.85 -15.12
N LYS A 106 3.08 -7.68 -15.48
CA LYS A 106 3.03 -9.12 -15.14
C LYS A 106 3.20 -9.39 -13.63
N ARG A 107 2.70 -8.48 -12.81
CA ARG A 107 2.75 -8.54 -11.35
C ARG A 107 1.37 -8.24 -10.76
N ALA A 108 0.67 -9.25 -10.31
CA ALA A 108 -0.76 -9.22 -9.98
C ALA A 108 -1.22 -8.14 -8.98
N SER A 109 -0.34 -7.65 -8.12
CA SER A 109 -0.69 -6.66 -7.10
C SER A 109 -0.15 -5.26 -7.38
N TYR A 110 0.31 -5.00 -8.61
CA TYR A 110 0.86 -3.71 -9.00
C TYR A 110 -0.12 -2.97 -9.91
N GLY A 111 -0.52 -1.78 -9.51
CA GLY A 111 -1.20 -0.81 -10.35
C GLY A 111 -0.22 -0.07 -11.27
N ARG A 112 -0.74 0.85 -12.07
CA ARG A 112 0.08 1.67 -12.98
C ARG A 112 1.09 2.53 -12.24
N LEU A 113 0.69 3.10 -11.12
CA LEU A 113 1.54 3.88 -10.21
C LEU A 113 1.40 3.36 -8.77
N SER A 114 2.47 3.53 -8.01
CA SER A 114 2.46 3.24 -6.57
C SER A 114 1.92 4.45 -5.81
N THR A 115 0.69 4.38 -5.32
CA THR A 115 0.03 5.52 -4.67
C THR A 115 0.75 6.01 -3.41
N ARG A 116 1.38 5.10 -2.65
CA ARG A 116 2.22 5.47 -1.50
C ARG A 116 3.44 6.28 -1.90
N HIS A 117 4.11 5.84 -2.97
CA HIS A 117 5.24 6.54 -3.56
C HIS A 117 4.82 7.94 -4.05
N LEU A 118 3.69 8.02 -4.78
CA LEU A 118 3.13 9.30 -5.20
C LEU A 118 2.90 10.24 -4.02
N GLY A 119 2.29 9.74 -2.94
CA GLY A 119 1.99 10.56 -1.77
C GLY A 119 3.24 11.11 -1.09
N VAL A 120 4.31 10.33 -1.00
CA VAL A 120 5.60 10.78 -0.44
C VAL A 120 6.24 11.83 -1.34
N GLU A 121 6.31 11.59 -2.64
CA GLU A 121 6.92 12.52 -3.59
C GLU A 121 6.08 13.79 -3.78
N ALA A 122 4.79 13.75 -3.52
CA ALA A 122 3.89 14.91 -3.52
C ALA A 122 3.81 15.63 -2.16
N GLY A 123 4.68 15.32 -1.19
CA GLY A 123 4.74 15.98 0.09
C GLY A 123 3.53 15.77 1.01
N LEU A 124 2.76 14.70 0.82
CA LEU A 124 1.56 14.45 1.63
C LEU A 124 1.86 13.72 2.94
N GLY A 125 3.01 13.05 3.05
CA GLY A 125 3.34 12.27 4.23
C GLY A 125 4.69 11.57 4.12
N THR A 126 4.97 10.72 5.10
CA THR A 126 6.15 9.84 5.14
C THR A 126 5.72 8.39 5.29
N LEU A 127 6.61 7.44 5.01
CA LEU A 127 6.30 6.03 5.23
C LEU A 127 6.31 5.70 6.72
N GLY A 128 5.30 4.94 7.16
CA GLY A 128 5.30 4.31 8.47
C GLY A 128 6.05 2.99 8.51
N LEU A 129 6.20 2.41 9.70
CA LEU A 129 6.77 1.06 9.88
C LEU A 129 6.04 0.02 9.04
N GLU A 130 4.72 0.15 8.90
CA GLU A 130 3.83 -0.73 8.13
C GLU A 130 3.81 -0.42 6.62
N VAL A 131 4.69 0.51 6.16
CA VAL A 131 4.83 0.92 4.75
C VAL A 131 3.60 1.62 4.17
N ASN A 132 2.61 2.00 4.97
CA ASN A 132 1.60 2.95 4.53
C ASN A 132 2.17 4.37 4.60
N ILE A 133 1.63 5.25 3.79
CA ILE A 133 1.89 6.68 3.95
C ILE A 133 1.17 7.16 5.22
N LEU A 134 1.87 7.91 6.04
CA LEU A 134 1.33 8.61 7.18
C LEU A 134 1.27 10.09 6.86
N THR A 135 0.06 10.63 6.78
CA THR A 135 -0.14 12.08 6.65
C THR A 135 -0.22 12.70 8.04
N PRO A 136 0.29 13.93 8.23
CA PRO A 136 0.17 14.62 9.52
C PRO A 136 -1.28 14.76 10.00
N GLU A 137 -2.21 14.96 9.06
CA GLU A 137 -3.63 15.22 9.36
C GLU A 137 -4.40 13.96 9.74
N PHE A 138 -4.18 12.85 9.01
CA PHE A 138 -5.02 11.66 9.12
C PHE A 138 -4.25 10.38 9.45
N GLY A 139 -2.91 10.48 9.61
CA GLY A 139 -2.06 9.31 9.75
C GLY A 139 -2.19 8.39 8.53
N PRO A 140 -2.26 7.06 8.73
CA PRO A 140 -2.40 6.10 7.63
C PRO A 140 -3.84 5.93 7.13
N ARG A 141 -4.81 6.68 7.68
CA ARG A 141 -6.25 6.53 7.39
C ARG A 141 -6.68 7.32 6.16
N VAL A 142 -5.94 7.13 5.07
CA VAL A 142 -6.19 7.77 3.77
C VAL A 142 -6.02 6.78 2.64
N TYR A 143 -6.80 6.98 1.57
CA TYR A 143 -6.54 6.40 0.26
C TYR A 143 -6.04 7.48 -0.69
N LEU A 144 -5.26 7.07 -1.68
CA LEU A 144 -4.64 7.96 -2.64
C LEU A 144 -4.91 7.49 -4.07
N THR A 145 -5.02 8.47 -4.98
CA THR A 145 -5.01 8.25 -6.42
C THR A 145 -4.14 9.29 -7.10
N GLY A 146 -3.69 9.00 -8.31
CA GLY A 146 -2.92 9.91 -9.14
C GLY A 146 -3.70 10.36 -10.35
N LEU A 147 -3.52 11.61 -10.73
CA LEU A 147 -3.94 12.17 -12.01
C LEU A 147 -2.69 12.62 -12.75
N VAL A 148 -2.30 11.87 -13.79
CA VAL A 148 -1.18 12.25 -14.67
C VAL A 148 -1.65 13.32 -15.64
N THR A 149 -0.83 14.35 -15.89
CA THR A 149 -1.18 15.47 -16.77
C THR A 149 0.03 16.01 -17.53
N GLU A 150 -0.21 16.52 -18.73
CA GLU A 150 0.77 17.24 -19.53
C GLU A 150 1.01 18.66 -19.02
N LEU A 151 0.13 19.16 -18.14
CA LEU A 151 0.32 20.46 -17.51
C LEU A 151 1.53 20.40 -16.57
N GLU A 152 2.47 21.31 -16.79
CA GLU A 152 3.61 21.50 -15.89
C GLU A 152 3.16 22.29 -14.66
N LEU A 153 3.30 21.68 -13.50
CA LEU A 153 2.93 22.26 -12.21
C LEU A 153 4.16 22.25 -11.29
N GLU A 154 4.27 23.28 -10.46
CA GLU A 154 5.31 23.32 -9.42
C GLU A 154 5.12 22.14 -8.45
N PRO A 155 6.12 21.24 -8.31
CA PRO A 155 6.00 20.10 -7.42
C PRO A 155 6.09 20.55 -5.95
N ASP A 156 5.40 19.83 -5.09
CA ASP A 156 5.52 20.01 -3.65
C ASP A 156 6.82 19.41 -3.11
N ALA A 157 7.40 20.08 -2.13
CA ALA A 157 8.53 19.54 -1.41
C ALA A 157 8.13 18.32 -0.57
N ARG A 158 8.97 17.31 -0.54
CA ARG A 158 8.81 16.17 0.38
C ARG A 158 8.84 16.65 1.83
N ILE A 159 8.10 15.98 2.69
CA ILE A 159 8.21 16.18 4.14
C ILE A 159 9.60 15.75 4.60
N THR A 160 10.30 16.66 5.32
CA THR A 160 11.67 16.45 5.80
C THR A 160 11.74 15.82 7.19
N GLU A 161 10.62 15.82 7.91
CA GLU A 161 10.52 15.23 9.25
C GLU A 161 9.71 13.95 9.21
N GLN A 162 10.19 12.95 9.96
CA GLN A 162 9.48 11.67 10.06
C GLN A 162 8.17 11.85 10.84
N VAL A 163 7.05 11.50 10.19
CA VAL A 163 5.72 11.54 10.80
C VAL A 163 5.48 10.32 11.71
N CYS A 164 6.05 9.17 11.37
CA CYS A 164 5.95 7.96 12.18
C CYS A 164 6.79 8.07 13.47
N ILE A 165 6.20 7.73 14.60
CA ILE A 165 6.89 7.70 15.90
C ILE A 165 8.01 6.65 15.92
N GLY A 166 7.92 5.64 15.04
CA GLY A 166 8.94 4.61 14.92
C GLY A 166 8.83 3.49 15.96
N GLU A 167 9.97 2.90 16.27
CA GLU A 167 10.09 1.70 17.10
C GLU A 167 9.60 1.89 18.55
N SER A 168 9.69 3.11 19.06
CA SER A 168 9.18 3.41 20.40
C SER A 168 7.66 3.25 20.52
N CYS A 169 6.94 3.36 19.40
CA CYS A 169 5.51 3.11 19.32
C CYS A 169 5.21 1.64 18.96
N SER A 170 5.65 1.15 17.79
CA SER A 170 5.49 -0.23 17.27
C SER A 170 4.08 -0.84 17.36
N ARG A 171 3.01 -0.03 17.49
CA ARG A 171 1.64 -0.51 17.62
C ARG A 171 1.16 -1.33 16.44
N CYS A 172 1.54 -0.91 15.23
CA CYS A 172 1.20 -1.62 13.99
C CYS A 172 1.82 -3.02 13.93
N LEU A 173 3.06 -3.20 14.46
CA LEU A 173 3.67 -4.52 14.60
C LEU A 173 2.90 -5.38 15.59
N HIS A 174 2.61 -4.82 16.77
CA HIS A 174 1.99 -5.56 17.85
C HIS A 174 0.52 -5.94 17.59
N SER A 175 -0.17 -5.20 16.73
CA SER A 175 -1.56 -5.45 16.37
C SER A 175 -1.75 -6.37 15.17
N CYS A 176 -0.68 -6.66 14.42
CA CYS A 176 -0.78 -7.45 13.20
C CYS A 176 -1.05 -8.92 13.52
N PRO A 177 -2.19 -9.51 13.11
CA PRO A 177 -2.53 -10.89 13.46
C PRO A 177 -1.69 -11.90 12.68
N ALA A 178 -1.14 -11.51 11.53
CA ALA A 178 -0.32 -12.37 10.68
C ALA A 178 1.19 -12.13 10.86
N ASP A 179 1.60 -11.29 11.83
CA ASP A 179 2.99 -10.86 12.01
C ASP A 179 3.66 -10.36 10.72
N ALA A 180 2.83 -9.77 9.84
CA ALA A 180 3.24 -9.37 8.50
C ALA A 180 3.97 -8.02 8.45
N VAL A 181 3.80 -7.18 9.48
CA VAL A 181 4.42 -5.85 9.53
C VAL A 181 5.87 -5.99 9.95
N LEU A 182 6.74 -5.52 9.07
CA LEU A 182 8.19 -5.51 9.27
C LEU A 182 8.66 -4.08 9.55
N HIS A 183 9.94 -3.93 9.83
CA HIS A 183 10.53 -2.61 10.03
C HIS A 183 10.66 -1.85 8.69
N PHE A 184 9.81 -0.85 8.45
CA PHE A 184 9.62 -0.18 7.15
C PHE A 184 9.46 -1.15 5.98
N GLY A 185 8.69 -2.21 6.21
CA GLY A 185 8.45 -3.26 5.26
C GLY A 185 7.17 -4.03 5.58
N ILE A 186 6.75 -4.89 4.67
CA ILE A 186 5.60 -5.77 4.87
C ILE A 186 5.82 -7.10 4.15
N ASP A 187 5.55 -8.21 4.83
CA ASP A 187 5.36 -9.49 4.17
C ASP A 187 3.95 -9.51 3.55
N LYS A 188 3.90 -9.24 2.25
CA LYS A 188 2.63 -9.18 1.52
C LYS A 188 1.88 -10.50 1.52
N ARG A 189 2.58 -11.63 1.58
CA ARG A 189 1.94 -12.95 1.57
C ARG A 189 1.27 -13.22 2.90
N ALA A 190 1.98 -12.98 4.01
CA ALA A 190 1.41 -13.08 5.34
C ALA A 190 0.26 -12.08 5.53
N CYS A 191 0.43 -10.82 5.09
CA CYS A 191 -0.64 -9.82 5.16
C CYS A 191 -1.89 -10.26 4.39
N ALA A 192 -1.72 -10.88 3.21
CA ALA A 192 -2.85 -11.28 2.38
C ALA A 192 -3.71 -12.38 3.03
N THR A 193 -3.17 -13.21 3.92
CA THR A 193 -3.96 -14.23 4.64
C THR A 193 -5.05 -13.59 5.49
N GLU A 194 -4.78 -12.40 6.04
CA GLU A 194 -5.74 -11.65 6.86
C GLU A 194 -6.53 -10.61 6.07
N ALA A 195 -5.85 -9.95 5.13
CA ALA A 195 -6.42 -8.83 4.38
C ALA A 195 -7.26 -9.26 3.18
N GLN A 196 -7.14 -10.51 2.75
CA GLN A 196 -7.81 -11.06 1.57
C GLN A 196 -8.37 -12.46 1.88
N GLU A 197 -9.12 -12.58 2.96
CA GLU A 197 -9.67 -13.85 3.44
C GLU A 197 -10.42 -14.62 2.34
N PHE A 198 -11.17 -13.90 1.49
CA PHE A 198 -11.88 -14.44 0.34
C PHE A 198 -11.28 -13.98 -0.99
N GLY A 199 -9.98 -13.67 -1.01
CA GLY A 199 -9.26 -13.24 -2.20
C GLY A 199 -8.77 -14.40 -3.06
N PHE A 200 -8.01 -14.03 -4.10
CA PHE A 200 -7.51 -14.97 -5.11
C PHE A 200 -6.68 -16.12 -4.53
N GLY A 201 -5.87 -15.85 -3.51
CA GLY A 201 -5.06 -16.89 -2.85
C GLY A 201 -5.92 -17.96 -2.16
N SER A 202 -6.98 -17.54 -1.48
CA SER A 202 -7.93 -18.49 -0.84
C SER A 202 -8.69 -19.31 -1.87
N MET A 203 -9.07 -18.71 -2.99
CA MET A 203 -9.68 -19.41 -4.11
C MET A 203 -8.76 -20.51 -4.66
N LEU A 204 -7.50 -20.21 -4.88
CA LEU A 204 -6.52 -21.21 -5.33
C LEU A 204 -6.39 -22.35 -4.34
N GLY A 205 -6.32 -22.05 -3.04
CA GLY A 205 -6.27 -23.09 -1.99
C GLY A 205 -7.50 -23.99 -1.98
N MET A 206 -8.69 -23.46 -2.28
CA MET A 206 -9.90 -24.27 -2.44
C MET A 206 -9.83 -25.20 -3.65
N PHE A 207 -9.33 -24.72 -4.79
CA PHE A 207 -9.15 -25.56 -5.98
C PHE A 207 -8.05 -26.60 -5.80
N ASP A 208 -6.94 -26.26 -5.18
CA ASP A 208 -5.88 -27.20 -4.85
C ASP A 208 -6.40 -28.33 -3.95
N GLY A 209 -7.24 -27.99 -2.95
CA GLY A 209 -7.90 -28.98 -2.10
C GLY A 209 -8.79 -29.95 -2.85
N LEU A 210 -9.50 -29.48 -3.88
CA LEU A 210 -10.33 -30.34 -4.76
C LEU A 210 -9.45 -31.22 -5.67
N ILE A 211 -8.42 -30.66 -6.29
CA ILE A 211 -7.51 -31.37 -7.20
C ILE A 211 -6.75 -32.47 -6.45
N ASP A 212 -6.30 -32.17 -5.25
CA ASP A 212 -5.57 -33.11 -4.40
C ASP A 212 -6.47 -34.17 -3.73
N GLY A 213 -7.80 -34.07 -3.93
CA GLY A 213 -8.76 -34.97 -3.27
C GLY A 213 -8.86 -34.81 -1.75
N LYS A 214 -8.31 -33.70 -1.21
CA LYS A 214 -8.37 -33.39 0.24
C LYS A 214 -9.73 -32.86 0.67
N THR A 215 -10.48 -32.33 -0.26
CA THR A 215 -11.81 -31.76 -0.04
C THR A 215 -12.78 -32.28 -1.10
N ASP A 216 -13.91 -32.79 -0.67
CA ASP A 216 -14.99 -33.20 -1.55
C ASP A 216 -15.75 -31.97 -2.07
N ALA A 217 -16.08 -31.97 -3.35
CA ALA A 217 -16.72 -30.85 -4.02
C ALA A 217 -18.08 -30.50 -3.42
N ALA A 218 -18.89 -31.49 -3.03
CA ALA A 218 -20.20 -31.25 -2.45
C ALA A 218 -20.10 -30.59 -1.06
N THR A 219 -19.10 -30.96 -0.30
CA THR A 219 -18.78 -30.34 1.00
C THR A 219 -18.28 -28.91 0.81
N LEU A 220 -17.33 -28.69 -0.12
CA LEU A 220 -16.80 -27.36 -0.39
C LEU A 220 -17.89 -26.38 -0.84
N PHE A 221 -18.69 -26.74 -1.84
CA PHE A 221 -19.72 -25.85 -2.41
C PHE A 221 -20.86 -25.54 -1.44
N ARG A 222 -21.02 -26.30 -0.38
CA ARG A 222 -21.97 -26.04 0.71
C ARG A 222 -21.33 -25.39 1.92
N SER A 223 -20.03 -25.14 1.89
CA SER A 223 -19.32 -24.52 2.98
C SER A 223 -19.62 -23.02 3.10
N ARG A 224 -19.45 -22.48 4.31
CA ARG A 224 -19.51 -21.05 4.57
C ARG A 224 -18.40 -20.31 3.83
N ASP A 225 -17.24 -20.90 3.67
CA ASP A 225 -16.09 -20.26 3.04
C ASP A 225 -16.33 -20.07 1.54
N PHE A 226 -16.94 -21.06 0.86
CA PHE A 226 -17.33 -20.92 -0.55
C PHE A 226 -18.40 -19.85 -0.74
N PHE A 227 -19.38 -19.77 0.16
CA PHE A 227 -20.35 -18.68 0.16
C PHE A 227 -19.70 -17.32 0.42
N GLY A 228 -18.74 -17.23 1.36
CA GLY A 228 -17.97 -16.04 1.62
C GLY A 228 -17.16 -15.59 0.42
N PHE A 229 -16.51 -16.52 -0.27
CA PHE A 229 -15.82 -16.27 -1.53
C PHE A 229 -16.75 -15.71 -2.61
N TRP A 230 -17.92 -16.32 -2.80
CA TRP A 230 -18.92 -15.80 -3.74
C TRP A 230 -19.41 -14.39 -3.38
N GLN A 231 -19.65 -14.11 -2.10
CA GLN A 231 -19.98 -12.76 -1.63
C GLN A 231 -18.82 -11.78 -1.86
N GLY A 232 -17.58 -12.23 -1.65
CA GLY A 232 -16.37 -11.45 -1.93
C GLY A 232 -16.31 -11.01 -3.39
N LEU A 233 -16.57 -11.91 -4.34
CA LEU A 233 -16.60 -11.59 -5.78
C LEU A 233 -17.68 -10.57 -6.12
N LEU A 234 -18.90 -10.72 -5.58
CA LEU A 234 -20.02 -9.83 -5.88
C LEU A 234 -19.89 -8.44 -5.27
N ARG A 235 -19.32 -8.34 -4.09
CA ARG A 235 -19.31 -7.11 -3.29
C ARG A 235 -17.94 -6.52 -3.10
N VAL A 236 -16.90 -7.19 -3.63
CA VAL A 236 -15.50 -6.81 -3.44
C VAL A 236 -15.04 -6.81 -1.96
N VAL A 237 -15.86 -7.39 -1.09
CA VAL A 237 -15.59 -7.50 0.36
C VAL A 237 -14.81 -8.77 0.63
N GLY A 238 -13.70 -8.69 1.37
CA GLY A 238 -12.80 -9.80 1.64
C GLY A 238 -11.86 -10.16 0.49
N SER A 239 -11.92 -9.43 -0.63
CA SER A 239 -11.10 -9.73 -1.82
C SER A 239 -9.85 -8.87 -1.93
N PHE A 240 -9.85 -7.67 -1.36
CA PHE A 240 -8.76 -6.70 -1.41
C PHE A 240 -8.56 -6.10 -0.01
N GLY A 241 -7.34 -5.91 0.41
CA GLY A 241 -6.80 -5.08 1.47
C GLY A 241 -7.66 -4.74 2.69
N ASP A 242 -8.42 -5.67 3.22
CA ASP A 242 -9.54 -5.40 4.11
C ASP A 242 -9.20 -5.49 5.61
N CYS A 243 -7.96 -5.75 5.99
CA CYS A 243 -7.55 -5.74 7.39
C CYS A 243 -7.08 -4.33 7.78
N PRO A 244 -7.84 -3.58 8.60
CA PRO A 244 -7.52 -2.20 8.95
C PRO A 244 -6.68 -2.06 10.23
N ARG A 245 -6.17 -3.15 10.83
CA ARG A 245 -5.60 -3.11 12.18
C ARG A 245 -4.43 -2.17 12.32
N CYS A 246 -3.45 -2.23 11.41
CA CYS A 246 -2.29 -1.34 11.45
C CYS A 246 -2.68 0.14 11.26
N LEU A 247 -3.73 0.42 10.47
CA LEU A 247 -4.27 1.76 10.30
C LEU A 247 -5.01 2.23 11.56
N ALA A 248 -5.80 1.34 12.16
CA ALA A 248 -6.65 1.65 13.28
C ALA A 248 -5.86 1.99 14.56
N VAL A 249 -4.77 1.27 14.83
CA VAL A 249 -3.95 1.45 16.04
C VAL A 249 -2.91 2.56 15.93
N CYS A 250 -2.69 3.12 14.74
CA CYS A 250 -1.69 4.16 14.54
C CYS A 250 -2.10 5.47 15.26
N PRO A 251 -1.25 6.01 16.17
CA PRO A 251 -1.55 7.23 16.91
C PRO A 251 -1.36 8.51 16.12
N VAL A 252 -0.84 8.41 14.90
CA VAL A 252 -0.60 9.57 14.04
C VAL A 252 -1.92 10.01 13.39
N GLY A 253 -2.11 11.32 13.32
CA GLY A 253 -3.29 11.95 12.75
C GLY A 253 -4.18 12.61 13.80
N ASN A 254 -4.79 13.74 13.42
CA ASN A 254 -5.56 14.58 14.34
C ASN A 254 -6.87 13.93 14.83
N ASP A 255 -7.37 12.96 14.10
CA ASP A 255 -8.61 12.25 14.41
C ASP A 255 -8.41 11.03 15.34
N TYR A 256 -7.15 10.65 15.59
CA TYR A 256 -6.83 9.46 16.38
C TYR A 256 -7.30 9.55 17.82
N HIS A 257 -7.03 10.65 18.50
CA HIS A 257 -7.31 10.78 19.94
C HIS A 257 -8.78 10.58 20.32
N ALA A 258 -9.69 10.95 19.43
CA ALA A 258 -11.12 10.76 19.64
C ALA A 258 -11.55 9.27 19.69
N HIS A 259 -10.70 8.37 19.22
CA HIS A 259 -11.04 6.95 19.00
C HIS A 259 -10.13 5.96 19.70
N LEU A 260 -8.97 6.40 20.20
CA LEU A 260 -7.93 5.50 20.74
C LEU A 260 -8.44 4.49 21.78
N ALA A 261 -9.16 4.96 22.78
CA ALA A 261 -9.65 4.09 23.87
C ALA A 261 -10.64 3.02 23.35
N GLU A 262 -11.42 3.34 22.34
CA GLU A 262 -12.36 2.43 21.70
C GLU A 262 -11.63 1.39 20.86
N VAL A 263 -10.65 1.84 20.06
CA VAL A 263 -9.84 0.98 19.20
C VAL A 263 -9.02 -0.01 20.03
N GLN A 264 -8.42 0.42 21.14
CA GLN A 264 -7.65 -0.46 22.03
C GLN A 264 -8.49 -1.56 22.69
N LYS A 265 -9.78 -1.33 22.92
CA LYS A 265 -10.69 -2.37 23.42
C LYS A 265 -11.00 -3.44 22.39
N VAL A 266 -11.00 -3.07 21.11
CA VAL A 266 -11.40 -3.96 20.01
C VAL A 266 -10.20 -4.68 19.42
N ILE A 267 -9.05 -4.02 19.34
CA ILE A 267 -7.83 -4.51 18.69
C ILE A 267 -6.74 -4.65 19.77
N PRO A 268 -6.42 -5.86 20.21
CA PRO A 268 -5.33 -6.07 21.16
C PRO A 268 -4.00 -5.71 20.50
N GLU A 269 -3.24 -4.81 21.15
CA GLU A 269 -1.95 -4.34 20.67
C GLU A 269 -0.75 -5.14 21.20
N LYS A 270 -0.97 -5.93 22.26
CA LYS A 270 0.13 -6.65 22.93
C LYS A 270 -0.26 -8.09 23.21
N THR A 271 0.25 -8.99 22.40
CA THR A 271 0.32 -10.40 22.73
C THR A 271 1.78 -10.76 23.05
N PRO A 272 2.06 -11.88 23.75
CA PRO A 272 3.43 -12.36 23.97
C PRO A 272 4.20 -12.51 22.66
N GLU A 273 3.56 -13.00 21.61
CA GLU A 273 4.13 -13.22 20.28
C GLU A 273 4.53 -11.87 19.63
N HIS A 274 3.64 -10.88 19.67
CA HIS A 274 3.94 -9.55 19.12
C HIS A 274 5.03 -8.83 19.91
N VAL A 275 5.11 -9.03 21.24
CA VAL A 275 6.22 -8.51 22.04
C VAL A 275 7.54 -9.17 21.67
N ALA A 276 7.54 -10.48 21.42
CA ALA A 276 8.72 -11.22 20.97
C ALA A 276 9.17 -10.73 19.58
N LEU A 277 8.22 -10.55 18.65
CA LEU A 277 8.49 -10.00 17.31
C LEU A 277 9.12 -8.60 17.39
N GLY A 278 8.56 -7.69 18.22
CA GLY A 278 9.13 -6.37 18.40
C GLY A 278 10.55 -6.37 18.97
N LYS A 279 10.87 -7.31 19.88
CA LYS A 279 12.23 -7.52 20.37
C LYS A 279 13.17 -8.01 19.27
N GLN A 280 12.70 -8.93 18.42
CA GLN A 280 13.47 -9.43 17.29
C GLN A 280 13.84 -8.30 16.33
N TYR A 281 12.86 -7.46 15.94
CA TYR A 281 13.15 -6.33 15.06
C TYR A 281 14.14 -5.33 15.63
N LYS A 282 14.10 -5.09 16.94
CA LYS A 282 15.11 -4.24 17.60
C LYS A 282 16.50 -4.84 17.55
N ALA A 283 16.60 -6.16 17.74
CA ALA A 283 17.87 -6.86 17.63
C ALA A 283 18.41 -6.84 16.20
N ASP A 284 17.56 -7.13 15.21
CA ASP A 284 17.92 -7.12 13.79
C ASP A 284 18.37 -5.72 13.35
N ARG A 285 17.69 -4.68 13.85
CA ARG A 285 18.08 -3.29 13.60
C ARG A 285 19.43 -2.95 14.22
N ALA A 286 19.67 -3.34 15.45
CA ALA A 286 20.95 -3.10 16.13
C ALA A 286 22.11 -3.77 15.40
N THR A 287 21.89 -5.01 14.92
CA THR A 287 22.88 -5.75 14.11
C THR A 287 23.16 -5.02 12.79
N HIS A 288 22.12 -4.57 12.11
CA HIS A 288 22.26 -3.81 10.87
C HIS A 288 23.00 -2.48 11.09
N ASP A 289 22.64 -1.74 12.13
CA ASP A 289 23.27 -0.44 12.46
C ASP A 289 24.75 -0.61 12.91
N ALA A 290 25.10 -1.77 13.45
CA ALA A 290 26.48 -2.13 13.76
C ALA A 290 27.31 -2.58 12.54
N GLY A 291 26.70 -2.70 11.36
CA GLY A 291 27.36 -3.15 10.13
C GLY A 291 27.68 -4.65 10.09
N GLU A 292 27.07 -5.44 10.96
CA GLU A 292 27.29 -6.90 11.09
C GLU A 292 26.37 -7.74 10.17
N GLY A 293 25.40 -7.10 9.52
CA GLY A 293 24.49 -7.73 8.57
C GLY A 293 24.83 -7.42 7.12
N PRO A 294 24.10 -7.99 6.15
CA PRO A 294 24.25 -7.61 4.77
C PRO A 294 23.92 -6.14 4.60
N GLU A 295 24.81 -5.41 3.93
CA GLU A 295 24.58 -4.01 3.58
C GLU A 295 23.43 -3.93 2.58
N ILE A 296 22.30 -3.40 3.01
CA ILE A 296 21.14 -3.16 2.16
C ILE A 296 20.87 -1.66 2.16
N ALA A 297 21.25 -1.00 1.08
CA ALA A 297 21.10 0.45 0.95
C ALA A 297 19.64 0.87 1.14
N GLY A 298 19.43 1.85 2.04
CA GLY A 298 18.10 2.39 2.34
C GLY A 298 17.18 1.45 3.09
N LEU A 299 17.70 0.32 3.62
CA LEU A 299 16.93 -0.55 4.49
C LEU A 299 16.47 0.23 5.71
N ASN A 300 15.19 0.10 6.05
CA ASN A 300 14.60 0.74 7.22
C ASN A 300 14.77 2.28 7.27
N ASP A 301 15.05 2.89 6.14
CA ASP A 301 15.09 4.34 6.01
C ASP A 301 13.73 4.86 5.51
N TRP A 302 13.03 5.59 6.35
CA TRP A 302 11.74 6.19 6.01
C TRP A 302 11.84 7.26 4.90
N ASN A 303 13.00 7.89 4.75
CA ASN A 303 13.24 8.94 3.76
C ASN A 303 13.85 8.42 2.46
N ARG A 304 14.02 7.11 2.32
CA ARG A 304 14.58 6.51 1.11
C ARG A 304 13.79 6.88 -0.13
N ARG A 305 14.50 7.00 -1.25
CA ARG A 305 13.89 6.96 -2.57
C ARG A 305 13.54 5.53 -2.95
N TRP A 306 12.54 5.36 -3.77
CA TRP A 306 12.08 4.06 -4.24
C TRP A 306 12.94 3.61 -5.44
N VAL A 307 14.10 3.08 -5.19
CA VAL A 307 15.06 2.63 -6.22
C VAL A 307 15.21 1.12 -6.30
N GLY A 308 14.12 0.40 -6.13
CA GLY A 308 14.10 -1.05 -6.16
C GLY A 308 13.83 -1.68 -4.81
N VAL A 309 14.16 -2.95 -4.69
CA VAL A 309 13.85 -3.78 -3.51
C VAL A 309 15.05 -4.11 -2.65
N GLU A 310 16.20 -3.50 -2.90
CA GLU A 310 17.42 -3.67 -2.12
C GLU A 310 17.21 -3.30 -0.64
N GLY A 311 16.30 -2.37 -0.36
CA GLY A 311 15.93 -1.98 0.99
C GLY A 311 14.90 -2.88 1.67
N TYR A 312 14.46 -3.98 1.05
CA TYR A 312 13.50 -4.90 1.64
C TYR A 312 14.18 -6.09 2.30
N GLN A 313 13.63 -6.53 3.44
CA GLN A 313 14.10 -7.70 4.19
C GLN A 313 13.28 -8.97 3.86
N GLY A 314 13.73 -10.10 4.42
CA GLY A 314 12.99 -11.35 4.44
C GLY A 314 12.70 -11.90 3.05
N ILE A 315 11.43 -12.25 2.81
CA ILE A 315 11.00 -12.91 1.57
C ILE A 315 11.27 -12.05 0.34
N VAL A 316 11.03 -10.74 0.42
CA VAL A 316 11.22 -9.83 -0.72
C VAL A 316 12.69 -9.72 -1.11
N ALA A 317 13.58 -9.61 -0.13
CA ALA A 317 15.03 -9.59 -0.39
C ALA A 317 15.51 -10.89 -1.04
N ARG A 318 15.04 -12.05 -0.56
CA ARG A 318 15.34 -13.34 -1.18
C ARG A 318 14.83 -13.46 -2.61
N GLN A 319 13.61 -13.01 -2.86
CA GLN A 319 13.04 -12.99 -4.22
C GLN A 319 13.84 -12.09 -5.16
N LEU A 320 14.35 -10.96 -4.67
CA LEU A 320 15.23 -10.10 -5.47
C LEU A 320 16.55 -10.78 -5.80
N GLN A 321 17.19 -11.41 -4.81
CA GLN A 321 18.46 -12.13 -5.02
C GLN A 321 18.26 -13.23 -6.07
N GLU A 322 17.17 -14.00 -5.95
CA GLU A 322 16.84 -15.04 -6.92
C GLU A 322 16.60 -14.46 -8.32
N PHE A 323 15.86 -13.36 -8.43
CA PHE A 323 15.63 -12.67 -9.70
C PHE A 323 16.93 -12.17 -10.33
N LYS A 324 17.84 -11.56 -9.55
CA LYS A 324 19.13 -11.10 -10.04
C LYS A 324 20.00 -12.26 -10.53
N ARG A 325 19.98 -13.39 -9.79
CA ARG A 325 20.67 -14.61 -10.20
C ARG A 325 20.14 -15.12 -11.56
N GLN A 326 18.82 -15.23 -11.69
CA GLN A 326 18.20 -15.68 -12.96
C GLN A 326 18.49 -14.73 -14.13
N GLN A 327 18.50 -13.43 -13.91
CA GLN A 327 18.89 -12.48 -14.96
C GLN A 327 20.33 -12.65 -15.40
N LYS A 328 21.25 -12.85 -14.44
CA LYS A 328 22.65 -13.11 -14.76
C LYS A 328 22.82 -14.40 -15.56
N GLU A 329 22.20 -15.49 -15.12
CA GLU A 329 22.23 -16.79 -15.81
C GLU A 329 21.68 -16.70 -17.25
N ARG A 330 20.60 -15.89 -17.47
CA ARG A 330 20.06 -15.66 -18.81
C ARG A 330 21.03 -14.87 -19.69
N ALA A 331 21.63 -13.80 -19.15
CA ALA A 331 22.60 -12.99 -19.88
C ALA A 331 23.87 -13.79 -20.24
N GLU A 332 24.27 -14.76 -19.42
CA GLU A 332 25.39 -15.66 -19.70
C GLU A 332 25.02 -16.80 -20.67
N ALA A 333 23.73 -17.10 -20.83
CA ALA A 333 23.23 -18.18 -21.70
C ALA A 333 22.84 -17.69 -23.12
N GLU A 334 22.68 -16.38 -23.33
CA GLU A 334 22.43 -15.80 -24.66
C GLU A 334 23.80 -15.62 -25.36
N PRO A 335 24.14 -16.42 -26.39
CA PRO A 335 25.34 -16.15 -27.19
C PRO A 335 25.18 -14.86 -27.99
N GLU A 336 26.26 -14.08 -28.10
CA GLU A 336 26.36 -12.89 -28.95
C GLU A 336 25.98 -13.17 -30.42
#